data_f6c01a4c9cc0ab5ac08dc27728b7f28a
#
_entry.id   f6c01a4c9cc0ab5ac08dc27728b7f28a
#
_cell.length_a   1.000
_cell.length_b   1.000
_cell.length_c   1.000
_cell.angle_alpha   90.00
_cell.angle_beta   90.00
_cell.angle_gamma   90.00
#
_symmetry.space_group_name_H-M   'P 1'
#
loop_
_entity.id
_entity.type
_entity.pdbx_description
1 polymer ?
#
loop_
_entity_poly.entity_id
_entity_poly.type
_entity_poly.pdbx_seq_one_letter_code
_entity_poly.pdbx_strand_id
1 'polypeptide(L)'
;MANGYGTAVGVNGSFLSGGQRQRVGLARALYGAPALLILDEPNANLDEVGENALNSALTAAKKNGRTILIASHRPSAIRFCDLVLVMQGGEVTLYGPRDQVLTTLAKAANGAAPPPTPATGAQPATAAPSAPRKTADEAA
;
A
#
# COMPACT_ATOMS: atom_id res chain seq x y z
N MET A 1 19.74 14.43 -8.89
CA MET A 1 20.13 15.61 -8.08
C MET A 1 21.62 15.82 -8.25
N ALA A 2 22.06 17.05 -8.50
CA ALA A 2 23.45 17.33 -8.87
C ALA A 2 24.49 16.94 -7.79
N ASN A 3 24.13 17.03 -6.51
CA ASN A 3 25.01 16.74 -5.38
C ASN A 3 24.69 15.41 -4.66
N GLY A 4 23.94 14.50 -5.29
CA GLY A 4 23.55 13.22 -4.67
C GLY A 4 22.94 13.42 -3.28
N TYR A 5 23.44 12.67 -2.29
CA TYR A 5 22.99 12.76 -0.89
C TYR A 5 23.37 14.09 -0.19
N GLY A 6 24.33 14.87 -0.72
CA GLY A 6 24.69 16.19 -0.22
C GLY A 6 23.78 17.31 -0.72
N THR A 7 22.72 17.02 -1.44
CA THR A 7 21.78 18.02 -1.95
C THR A 7 20.98 18.65 -0.81
N ALA A 8 21.06 19.97 -0.67
CA ALA A 8 20.20 20.70 0.27
C ALA A 8 18.74 20.59 -0.18
N VAL A 9 17.88 20.04 0.67
CA VAL A 9 16.45 19.81 0.36
C VAL A 9 15.53 20.92 0.89
N GLY A 10 16.06 21.82 1.71
CA GLY A 10 15.28 22.88 2.37
C GLY A 10 14.39 22.36 3.51
N VAL A 11 13.76 23.30 4.22
CA VAL A 11 12.80 22.94 5.28
C VAL A 11 11.60 22.21 4.64
N ASN A 12 11.27 21.03 5.16
CA ASN A 12 10.18 20.18 4.62
C ASN A 12 10.31 19.86 3.12
N GLY A 13 11.52 19.87 2.58
CA GLY A 13 11.74 19.57 1.17
C GLY A 13 11.34 20.71 0.23
N SER A 14 11.36 21.97 0.69
CA SER A 14 10.92 23.15 -0.07
C SER A 14 11.69 23.38 -1.38
N PHE A 15 12.92 22.88 -1.49
CA PHE A 15 13.74 22.98 -2.70
C PHE A 15 13.51 21.82 -3.69
N LEU A 16 12.65 20.86 -3.34
CA LEU A 16 12.32 19.72 -4.19
C LEU A 16 11.03 19.97 -4.96
N SER A 17 10.95 19.47 -6.19
CA SER A 17 9.68 19.36 -6.89
C SER A 17 8.74 18.37 -6.18
N GLY A 18 7.43 18.43 -6.45
CA GLY A 18 6.45 17.49 -5.89
C GLY A 18 6.85 16.03 -6.11
N GLY A 19 7.22 15.67 -7.34
CA GLY A 19 7.66 14.32 -7.68
C GLY A 19 8.99 13.91 -6.99
N GLN A 20 9.92 14.85 -6.79
CA GLN A 20 11.15 14.59 -6.04
C GLN A 20 10.84 14.32 -4.56
N ARG A 21 9.97 15.12 -3.93
CA ARG A 21 9.53 14.90 -2.56
C ARG A 21 8.86 13.55 -2.39
N GLN A 22 7.98 13.19 -3.34
CA GLN A 22 7.28 11.91 -3.34
C GLN A 22 8.28 10.74 -3.41
N ARG A 23 9.25 10.80 -4.33
CA ARG A 23 10.30 9.75 -4.45
C ARG A 23 11.15 9.62 -3.19
N VAL A 24 11.53 10.71 -2.55
CA VAL A 24 12.26 10.69 -1.27
C VAL A 24 11.40 10.08 -0.15
N GLY A 25 10.11 10.46 -0.08
CA GLY A 25 9.15 9.88 0.87
C GLY A 25 8.99 8.38 0.71
N LEU A 26 8.86 7.90 -0.54
CA LEU A 26 8.77 6.48 -0.86
C LEU A 26 10.06 5.72 -0.52
N ALA A 27 11.22 6.29 -0.85
CA ALA A 27 12.52 5.70 -0.48
C ALA A 27 12.65 5.54 1.05
N ARG A 28 12.20 6.55 1.81
CA ARG A 28 12.17 6.49 3.27
C ARG A 28 11.21 5.42 3.79
N ALA A 29 10.01 5.30 3.20
CA ALA A 29 9.02 4.30 3.61
C ALA A 29 9.52 2.86 3.35
N LEU A 30 10.29 2.65 2.30
CA LEU A 30 10.86 1.35 1.93
C LEU A 30 12.17 1.02 2.67
N TYR A 31 12.80 2.03 3.31
CA TYR A 31 14.05 1.84 4.02
C TYR A 31 13.89 0.89 5.20
N GLY A 32 14.89 0.04 5.44
CA GLY A 32 14.85 -0.93 6.54
C GLY A 32 13.91 -2.11 6.30
N ALA A 33 13.32 -2.18 5.12
CA ALA A 33 12.54 -3.33 4.69
C ALA A 33 11.36 -3.67 5.64
N PRO A 34 10.45 -2.73 5.96
CA PRO A 34 9.38 -2.93 6.93
C PRO A 34 8.44 -4.09 6.56
N ALA A 35 7.87 -4.76 7.55
CA ALA A 35 6.89 -5.83 7.34
C ALA A 35 5.55 -5.31 6.80
N LEU A 36 5.17 -4.08 7.18
CA LEU A 36 3.96 -3.39 6.75
C LEU A 36 4.31 -2.04 6.13
N LEU A 37 3.80 -1.78 4.94
CA LEU A 37 3.85 -0.51 4.24
C LEU A 37 2.45 0.08 4.18
N ILE A 38 2.28 1.33 4.62
CA ILE A 38 1.04 2.09 4.46
C ILE A 38 1.36 3.29 3.59
N LEU A 39 0.69 3.38 2.44
CA LEU A 39 0.94 4.38 1.42
C LEU A 39 -0.37 5.10 1.09
N ASP A 40 -0.35 6.43 1.22
CA ASP A 40 -1.46 7.30 0.85
C ASP A 40 -1.10 8.04 -0.43
N GLU A 41 -1.90 7.83 -1.48
CA GLU A 41 -1.70 8.38 -2.84
C GLU A 41 -0.25 8.31 -3.33
N PRO A 42 0.42 7.13 -3.30
CA PRO A 42 1.86 7.05 -3.52
C PRO A 42 2.31 7.48 -4.92
N ASN A 43 1.42 7.52 -5.89
CA ASN A 43 1.68 7.89 -7.28
C ASN A 43 1.18 9.29 -7.67
N ALA A 44 0.76 10.13 -6.70
CA ALA A 44 0.08 11.40 -6.98
C ALA A 44 0.90 12.39 -7.83
N ASN A 45 2.20 12.49 -7.62
CA ASN A 45 3.08 13.47 -8.27
C ASN A 45 4.21 12.78 -9.07
N LEU A 46 4.02 11.55 -9.47
CA LEU A 46 5.01 10.80 -10.23
C LEU A 46 4.76 10.96 -11.73
N ASP A 47 5.85 11.07 -12.47
CA ASP A 47 5.91 10.84 -13.90
C ASP A 47 5.86 9.33 -14.21
N GLU A 48 5.74 8.96 -15.45
CA GLU A 48 5.69 7.56 -15.89
C GLU A 48 6.90 6.75 -15.40
N VAL A 49 8.09 7.34 -15.43
CA VAL A 49 9.32 6.70 -14.94
C VAL A 49 9.22 6.46 -13.43
N GLY A 50 8.71 7.43 -12.69
CA GLY A 50 8.49 7.33 -11.24
C GLY A 50 7.43 6.30 -10.89
N GLU A 51 6.31 6.23 -11.64
CA GLU A 51 5.28 5.21 -11.45
C GLU A 51 5.81 3.81 -11.70
N ASN A 52 6.59 3.61 -12.77
CA ASN A 52 7.22 2.32 -13.08
C ASN A 52 8.21 1.89 -11.99
N ALA A 53 9.01 2.83 -11.46
CA ALA A 53 9.91 2.56 -10.35
C ALA A 53 9.15 2.18 -9.07
N LEU A 54 8.07 2.90 -8.72
CA LEU A 54 7.19 2.56 -7.60
C LEU A 54 6.60 1.16 -7.76
N ASN A 55 6.03 0.85 -8.91
CA ASN A 55 5.41 -0.43 -9.20
C ASN A 55 6.42 -1.60 -9.07
N SER A 56 7.65 -1.39 -9.54
CA SER A 56 8.74 -2.36 -9.39
C SER A 56 9.10 -2.57 -7.92
N ALA A 57 9.20 -1.50 -7.14
CA ALA A 57 9.51 -1.56 -5.71
C ALA A 57 8.40 -2.26 -4.90
N LEU A 58 7.13 -1.96 -5.18
CA LEU A 58 5.98 -2.61 -4.53
C LEU A 58 5.90 -4.09 -4.89
N THR A 59 6.17 -4.45 -6.15
CA THR A 59 6.22 -5.84 -6.60
C THR A 59 7.32 -6.60 -5.87
N ALA A 60 8.50 -6.01 -5.72
CA ALA A 60 9.61 -6.61 -4.98
C ALA A 60 9.28 -6.77 -3.49
N ALA A 61 8.67 -5.75 -2.86
CA ALA A 61 8.23 -5.82 -1.47
C ALA A 61 7.21 -6.94 -1.25
N LYS A 62 6.22 -7.07 -2.14
CA LYS A 62 5.21 -8.14 -2.11
C LYS A 62 5.83 -9.53 -2.26
N LYS A 63 6.76 -9.73 -3.21
CA LYS A 63 7.49 -10.98 -3.39
C LYS A 63 8.29 -11.39 -2.14
N ASN A 64 8.74 -10.42 -1.36
CA ASN A 64 9.43 -10.62 -0.10
C ASN A 64 8.47 -10.80 1.10
N GLY A 65 7.20 -11.10 0.86
CA GLY A 65 6.21 -11.40 1.89
C GLY A 65 5.75 -10.22 2.73
N ARG A 66 5.90 -8.97 2.24
CA ARG A 66 5.47 -7.76 2.97
C ARG A 66 4.01 -7.47 2.73
N THR A 67 3.33 -6.98 3.75
CA THR A 67 1.97 -6.46 3.64
C THR A 67 2.00 -5.02 3.18
N ILE A 68 1.18 -4.69 2.17
CA ILE A 68 1.11 -3.35 1.60
C ILE A 68 -0.35 -2.89 1.63
N LEU A 69 -0.60 -1.76 2.28
CA LEU A 69 -1.88 -1.07 2.27
C LEU A 69 -1.73 0.21 1.46
N ILE A 70 -2.55 0.37 0.42
CA ILE A 70 -2.53 1.55 -0.45
C ILE A 70 -3.90 2.19 -0.39
N ALA A 71 -3.96 3.47 0.01
CA ALA A 71 -5.12 4.32 -0.21
C ALA A 71 -4.91 5.08 -1.51
N SER A 72 -5.81 4.94 -2.48
CA SER A 72 -5.74 5.67 -3.75
C SER A 72 -7.10 5.67 -4.45
N HIS A 73 -7.36 6.75 -5.20
CA HIS A 73 -8.49 6.84 -6.11
C HIS A 73 -8.12 6.49 -7.57
N ARG A 74 -6.86 6.14 -7.82
CA ARG A 74 -6.35 5.86 -9.17
C ARG A 74 -6.50 4.38 -9.55
N PRO A 75 -7.07 4.07 -10.73
CA PRO A 75 -7.20 2.68 -11.19
C PRO A 75 -5.86 1.94 -11.33
N SER A 76 -4.75 2.67 -11.59
CA SER A 76 -3.41 2.08 -11.70
C SER A 76 -2.93 1.44 -10.39
N ALA A 77 -3.31 1.99 -9.23
CA ALA A 77 -2.96 1.45 -7.92
C ALA A 77 -3.62 0.08 -7.66
N ILE A 78 -4.83 -0.13 -8.18
CA ILE A 78 -5.62 -1.35 -7.95
C ILE A 78 -4.99 -2.57 -8.63
N ARG A 79 -4.21 -2.39 -9.70
CA ARG A 79 -3.61 -3.49 -10.48
C ARG A 79 -2.70 -4.40 -9.65
N PHE A 80 -2.09 -3.87 -8.60
CA PHE A 80 -1.13 -4.59 -7.75
C PHE A 80 -1.74 -5.19 -6.50
N CYS A 81 -3.01 -4.86 -6.20
CA CYS A 81 -3.70 -5.33 -5.01
C CYS A 81 -4.23 -6.75 -5.21
N ASP A 82 -4.20 -7.56 -4.16
CA ASP A 82 -4.89 -8.86 -4.11
C ASP A 82 -6.32 -8.67 -3.62
N LEU A 83 -6.49 -7.78 -2.65
CA LEU A 83 -7.76 -7.41 -2.03
C LEU A 83 -8.03 -5.93 -2.25
N VAL A 84 -9.29 -5.60 -2.42
CA VAL A 84 -9.77 -4.22 -2.56
C VAL A 84 -10.87 -3.95 -1.55
N LEU A 85 -10.78 -2.82 -0.89
CA LEU A 85 -11.78 -2.30 0.02
C LEU A 85 -12.26 -0.96 -0.54
N VAL A 86 -13.56 -0.81 -0.74
CA VAL A 86 -14.19 0.41 -1.23
C VAL A 86 -14.93 1.08 -0.09
N MET A 87 -14.68 2.36 0.11
CA MET A 87 -15.33 3.18 1.13
C MET A 87 -16.13 4.31 0.49
N GLN A 88 -17.31 4.57 1.03
CA GLN A 88 -18.14 5.71 0.67
C GLN A 88 -18.77 6.29 1.94
N GLY A 89 -18.70 7.60 2.11
CA GLY A 89 -19.29 8.25 3.29
C GLY A 89 -18.74 7.78 4.64
N GLY A 90 -17.51 7.25 4.68
CA GLY A 90 -16.90 6.67 5.89
C GLY A 90 -17.27 5.20 6.15
N GLU A 91 -18.10 4.59 5.31
CA GLU A 91 -18.52 3.20 5.44
C GLU A 91 -17.89 2.31 4.38
N VAL A 92 -17.64 1.04 4.72
CA VAL A 92 -17.16 0.04 3.78
C VAL A 92 -18.34 -0.45 2.95
N THR A 93 -18.32 -0.19 1.66
CA THR A 93 -19.38 -0.60 0.73
C THR A 93 -19.09 -1.90 0.00
N LEU A 94 -17.82 -2.19 -0.28
CA LEU A 94 -17.38 -3.44 -0.90
C LEU A 94 -16.04 -3.86 -0.31
N TYR A 95 -15.82 -5.16 -0.16
CA TYR A 95 -14.54 -5.75 0.23
C TYR A 95 -14.39 -7.14 -0.37
N GLY A 96 -13.24 -7.46 -0.91
CA GLY A 96 -12.95 -8.79 -1.40
C GLY A 96 -11.78 -8.86 -2.38
N PRO A 97 -11.60 -10.02 -3.04
CA PRO A 97 -10.62 -10.19 -4.11
C PRO A 97 -10.80 -9.12 -5.19
N ARG A 98 -9.68 -8.56 -5.65
CA ARG A 98 -9.65 -7.46 -6.62
C ARG A 98 -10.61 -7.67 -7.79
N ASP A 99 -10.53 -8.81 -8.44
CA ASP A 99 -11.27 -9.05 -9.69
C ASP A 99 -12.80 -9.13 -9.45
N GLN A 100 -13.22 -9.62 -8.29
CA GLN A 100 -14.63 -9.64 -7.89
C GLN A 100 -15.15 -8.23 -7.62
N VAL A 101 -14.38 -7.42 -6.87
CA VAL A 101 -14.76 -6.03 -6.57
C VAL A 101 -14.82 -5.21 -7.85
N LEU A 102 -13.84 -5.35 -8.76
CA LEU A 102 -13.85 -4.64 -10.05
C LEU A 102 -15.04 -5.04 -10.91
N THR A 103 -15.39 -6.33 -10.96
CA THR A 103 -16.56 -6.80 -11.70
C THR A 103 -17.86 -6.20 -11.14
N THR A 104 -17.97 -6.13 -9.81
CA THR A 104 -19.12 -5.56 -9.13
C THR A 104 -19.26 -4.06 -9.40
N LEU A 105 -18.15 -3.31 -9.33
CA LEU A 105 -18.12 -1.88 -9.65
C LEU A 105 -18.50 -1.61 -11.11
N ALA A 106 -17.99 -2.41 -12.04
CA ALA A 106 -18.33 -2.29 -13.45
C ALA A 106 -19.82 -2.54 -13.72
N LYS A 107 -20.42 -3.53 -13.05
CA LYS A 107 -21.88 -3.79 -13.15
C LYS A 107 -22.69 -2.64 -12.56
N ALA A 108 -22.30 -2.11 -11.40
CA ALA A 108 -22.97 -0.96 -10.79
C ALA A 108 -22.90 0.30 -11.67
N ALA A 109 -21.77 0.56 -12.31
CA ALA A 109 -21.61 1.67 -13.25
C ALA A 109 -22.50 1.53 -14.50
N ASN A 110 -22.84 0.30 -14.89
CA ASN A 110 -23.72 0.00 -16.04
C ASN A 110 -25.21 -0.13 -15.64
N GLY A 111 -25.63 0.37 -14.47
CA GLY A 111 -27.02 0.42 -14.04
C GLY A 111 -27.58 -0.85 -13.42
N ALA A 112 -26.76 -1.85 -13.14
CA ALA A 112 -27.16 -3.01 -12.33
C ALA A 112 -26.99 -2.67 -10.83
N ALA A 113 -28.04 -2.92 -10.02
CA ALA A 113 -27.97 -2.70 -8.57
C ALA A 113 -26.79 -3.45 -7.94
N PRO A 114 -26.08 -2.85 -6.97
CA PRO A 114 -25.00 -3.54 -6.28
C PRO A 114 -25.54 -4.76 -5.53
N PRO A 115 -24.84 -5.90 -5.54
CA PRO A 115 -25.20 -7.03 -4.74
C PRO A 115 -25.16 -6.67 -3.25
N PRO A 116 -26.00 -7.30 -2.41
CA PRO A 116 -26.01 -7.02 -0.98
C PRO A 116 -24.62 -7.31 -0.38
N THR A 117 -24.19 -6.40 0.47
CA THR A 117 -22.97 -6.53 1.28
C THR A 117 -22.95 -7.90 1.96
N PRO A 118 -21.88 -8.69 1.86
CA PRO A 118 -21.79 -9.92 2.63
C PRO A 118 -21.78 -9.56 4.11
N ALA A 119 -22.76 -10.11 4.83
CA ALA A 119 -22.89 -9.92 6.27
C ALA A 119 -21.56 -10.21 6.98
N THR A 120 -21.19 -9.31 7.85
CA THR A 120 -20.14 -9.41 8.86
C THR A 120 -20.12 -10.82 9.48
N GLY A 121 -19.10 -11.62 9.17
CA GLY A 121 -18.97 -12.97 9.68
C GLY A 121 -17.66 -13.66 9.31
N ALA A 122 -16.57 -12.93 9.17
CA ALA A 122 -15.25 -13.53 9.18
C ALA A 122 -14.61 -13.27 10.54
N GLN A 123 -14.70 -14.25 11.44
CA GLN A 123 -13.88 -14.33 12.64
C GLN A 123 -12.40 -14.19 12.25
N PRO A 124 -11.60 -13.41 12.98
CA PRO A 124 -10.17 -13.38 12.76
C PRO A 124 -9.62 -14.78 12.99
N ALA A 125 -8.88 -15.29 12.02
CA ALA A 125 -8.14 -16.53 12.16
C ALA A 125 -7.27 -16.43 13.42
N THR A 126 -7.48 -17.35 14.34
CA THR A 126 -6.72 -17.54 15.57
C THR A 126 -5.23 -17.57 15.25
N ALA A 127 -4.49 -16.70 15.88
CA ALA A 127 -3.04 -16.62 15.81
C ALA A 127 -2.42 -17.99 16.12
N ALA A 128 -1.50 -18.42 15.27
CA ALA A 128 -0.62 -19.56 15.53
C ALA A 128 0.21 -19.32 16.81
N PRO A 129 0.52 -20.38 17.57
CA PRO A 129 1.19 -20.24 18.85
C PRO A 129 2.62 -19.70 18.67
N SER A 130 2.95 -18.72 19.49
CA SER A 130 4.27 -18.13 19.64
C SER A 130 5.30 -19.19 20.01
N ALA A 131 6.41 -19.27 19.27
CA ALA A 131 7.58 -20.03 19.63
C ALA A 131 8.21 -19.50 20.95
N PRO A 132 8.76 -20.37 21.82
CA PRO A 132 9.30 -19.95 23.09
C PRO A 132 10.58 -19.11 22.91
N ARG A 133 10.63 -17.97 23.59
CA ARG A 133 11.85 -17.19 23.77
C ARG A 133 12.87 -18.03 24.55
N LYS A 134 14.01 -18.30 23.95
CA LYS A 134 15.17 -18.78 24.70
C LYS A 134 15.66 -17.67 25.59
N THR A 135 15.51 -17.86 26.88
CA THR A 135 16.21 -17.11 27.92
C THR A 135 17.70 -17.49 27.85
N ALA A 136 18.53 -16.51 27.50
CA ALA A 136 19.96 -16.60 27.76
C ALA A 136 20.17 -16.15 29.23
N ASP A 137 20.30 -17.08 30.10
CA ASP A 137 20.86 -16.86 31.43
C ASP A 137 21.92 -17.93 31.66
N GLU A 138 23.00 -17.48 32.31
CA GLU A 138 24.05 -18.29 32.97
C GLU A 138 25.28 -18.74 32.16
N ALA A 139 26.31 -17.92 32.26
CA ALA A 139 27.69 -18.40 32.53
C ALA A 139 28.47 -17.26 33.18
N ALA A 140 28.81 -17.49 34.36
CA ALA A 140 29.92 -17.24 35.25
C ALA A 140 31.23 -16.76 34.60
#